data_e0a2da9ac24909f3482889ff1185bfce
#
_entry.id   e0a2da9ac24909f3482889ff1185bfce
#
_cell.length_a   1.000
_cell.length_b   1.000
_cell.length_c   1.000
_cell.angle_alpha   90.00
_cell.angle_beta   90.00
_cell.angle_gamma   90.00
#
_symmetry.space_group_name_H-M   'P 1'
#
loop_
_entity.id
_entity.type
_entity.pdbx_description
1 polymer ?
#
loop_
_entity_poly.entity_id
_entity_poly.type
_entity_poly.pdbx_seq_one_letter_code
_entity_poly.pdbx_strand_id
1 'polypeptide(L)'
;MKARQRRFLRRTIRTSCWWTTRXXXXYKDDATAFNGLKKGTIMGKGVINNRVTNFLMKMLEKNGIPTHYIEEISDRETLVKKVHIVPLEVIVRNIAAGSLSKRLGLPEGTKLKQTVLEYCYKDDELGDPMVNEYHIMAMGWVSKPVLDQIAAYALRINELLTAYLKEVNIELIDFKLEFGITNDGQLVLADEISPDTCRFWDTRTGEKLDKDRFRRDLGNVEDAYIEIRKRLMGE
;
A
#
# COMPACT_ATOMS: atom_id res chain seq x y z
N MET A 1 19.03 -16.51 -4.50
CA MET A 1 18.65 -15.07 -4.54
C MET A 1 17.87 -14.74 -3.26
N LYS A 2 18.30 -13.72 -2.52
CA LYS A 2 17.75 -13.44 -1.20
C LYS A 2 16.45 -12.64 -1.34
N ALA A 3 15.37 -13.22 -0.84
CA ALA A 3 14.06 -12.58 -0.78
C ALA A 3 14.10 -11.18 -0.16
N ARG A 4 13.20 -10.32 -0.59
CA ARG A 4 12.91 -9.02 0.04
C ARG A 4 12.45 -9.25 1.48
N GLN A 5 13.40 -9.55 2.37
CA GLN A 5 13.10 -9.51 3.78
C GLN A 5 13.08 -8.05 4.23
N ARG A 6 11.88 -7.48 4.32
CA ARG A 6 11.69 -6.35 5.22
C ARG A 6 12.16 -6.88 6.58
N ARG A 7 13.33 -6.42 7.03
CA ARG A 7 13.89 -6.83 8.30
C ARG A 7 13.00 -6.27 9.41
N PHE A 8 12.14 -7.13 9.96
CA PHE A 8 11.55 -6.86 11.26
C PHE A 8 12.69 -6.90 12.27
N LEU A 9 13.16 -5.73 12.69
CA LEU A 9 14.17 -5.65 13.74
C LEU A 9 13.53 -6.04 15.05
N ARG A 10 13.90 -7.22 15.55
CA ARG A 10 13.60 -7.59 16.94
C ARG A 10 14.48 -6.74 17.85
N ARG A 11 13.94 -5.64 18.31
CA ARG A 11 14.58 -4.89 19.39
C ARG A 11 14.17 -5.56 20.71
N THR A 12 15.12 -6.17 21.38
CA THR A 12 14.89 -6.82 22.69
C THR A 12 14.75 -5.72 23.74
N ILE A 13 13.53 -5.43 24.12
CA ILE A 13 13.27 -4.66 25.34
C ILE A 13 12.63 -5.64 26.33
N ARG A 14 13.27 -5.80 27.50
CA ARG A 14 12.79 -6.67 28.55
C ARG A 14 11.50 -6.12 29.19
N THR A 15 10.51 -6.92 29.31
CA THR A 15 9.43 -7.11 30.27
C THR A 15 8.03 -7.27 29.68
N SER A 16 7.36 -8.32 30.16
CA SER A 16 5.92 -8.65 30.15
C SER A 16 5.27 -9.04 28.81
N CYS A 17 4.17 -9.70 28.92
CA CYS A 17 3.34 -10.45 27.95
C CYS A 17 2.89 -9.69 26.68
N TRP A 18 3.31 -8.47 26.49
CA TRP A 18 2.89 -7.55 25.39
C TRP A 18 3.57 -7.83 24.05
N TRP A 19 4.64 -8.62 24.02
CA TRP A 19 5.52 -8.80 22.83
C TRP A 19 5.01 -9.79 21.80
N THR A 20 4.05 -10.59 22.14
CA THR A 20 3.55 -11.62 21.22
C THR A 20 2.62 -11.05 20.15
N THR A 21 2.14 -9.80 20.33
CA THR A 21 1.10 -9.22 19.47
C THR A 21 1.55 -8.00 18.62
N ARG A 22 2.84 -7.62 18.69
CA ARG A 22 3.33 -6.38 18.03
C ARG A 22 4.59 -6.63 17.17
N UNK A 23 4.87 -5.66 16.05
CA UNK A 23 6.00 -5.68 15.20
C UNK A 23 6.46 -4.28 14.91
N UNK A 24 7.50 -3.98 14.38
CA UNK A 24 7.96 -2.72 13.96
C UNK A 24 8.18 -2.79 12.49
N UNK A 25 7.63 -1.98 11.76
CA UNK A 25 7.87 -1.69 10.47
C UNK A 25 8.96 -0.72 10.37
N UNK A 26 9.95 -0.88 9.72
CA UNK A 26 10.99 0.01 9.52
C UNK A 26 11.00 0.37 8.10
N TYR A 27 10.98 1.61 7.69
CA TYR A 27 10.88 2.22 6.35
C TYR A 27 12.24 2.67 5.86
N LYS A 28 12.60 2.24 4.66
CA LYS A 28 13.93 2.47 4.08
C LYS A 28 13.85 3.33 2.83
N ASP A 29 14.99 3.92 2.47
CA ASP A 29 15.13 4.69 1.23
C ASP A 29 15.40 3.80 0.01
N ASP A 30 15.67 2.51 0.22
CA ASP A 30 15.85 1.55 -0.87
C ASP A 30 14.59 1.50 -1.75
N ALA A 31 14.78 1.64 -3.05
CA ALA A 31 13.70 1.57 -4.03
C ALA A 31 13.97 0.44 -5.02
N THR A 32 12.94 -0.34 -5.29
CA THR A 32 13.01 -1.41 -6.29
C THR A 32 11.80 -1.34 -7.21
N ALA A 33 11.97 -1.76 -8.45
CA ALA A 33 10.89 -1.85 -9.42
C ALA A 33 11.09 -3.10 -10.30
N PHE A 34 10.02 -3.53 -10.95
CA PHE A 34 10.02 -4.67 -11.89
C PHE A 34 10.60 -5.93 -11.23
N ASN A 35 10.03 -6.32 -10.09
CA ASN A 35 10.45 -7.50 -9.31
C ASN A 35 11.95 -7.48 -8.97
N GLY A 36 12.44 -6.28 -8.63
CA GLY A 36 13.84 -6.11 -8.18
C GLY A 36 14.86 -5.97 -9.29
N LEU A 37 14.44 -5.97 -10.56
CA LEU A 37 15.34 -5.76 -11.69
C LEU A 37 15.92 -4.34 -11.68
N LYS A 38 15.13 -3.34 -11.26
CA LYS A 38 15.60 -1.98 -11.09
C LYS A 38 15.77 -1.69 -9.60
N LYS A 39 16.94 -1.20 -9.22
CA LYS A 39 17.28 -0.88 -7.82
C LYS A 39 17.84 0.52 -7.75
N GLY A 40 17.62 1.20 -6.64
CA GLY A 40 18.16 2.53 -6.39
C GLY A 40 17.82 3.00 -4.99
N THR A 41 18.08 4.25 -4.74
CA THR A 41 17.77 4.91 -3.47
C THR A 41 16.98 6.18 -3.79
N ILE A 42 15.92 6.44 -3.05
CA ILE A 42 15.18 7.70 -3.11
C ILE A 42 15.34 8.32 -1.73
N MET A 43 16.14 9.40 -1.66
CA MET A 43 16.51 10.01 -0.39
C MET A 43 15.27 10.55 0.33
N GLY A 44 15.13 10.15 1.62
CA GLY A 44 14.01 10.59 2.44
C GLY A 44 12.70 9.81 2.24
N LYS A 45 12.66 8.89 1.26
CA LYS A 45 11.47 8.09 0.97
C LYS A 45 10.95 7.37 2.20
N GLY A 46 11.84 6.76 2.99
CA GLY A 46 11.44 6.02 4.18
C GLY A 46 10.70 6.88 5.19
N VAL A 47 11.18 8.10 5.41
CA VAL A 47 10.51 9.07 6.30
C VAL A 47 9.13 9.42 5.76
N ILE A 48 9.07 9.76 4.47
CA ILE A 48 7.80 10.20 3.84
C ILE A 48 6.78 9.06 3.83
N ASN A 49 7.19 7.86 3.43
CA ASN A 49 6.28 6.70 3.41
C ASN A 49 5.75 6.37 4.80
N ASN A 50 6.63 6.42 5.84
CA ASN A 50 6.21 6.20 7.22
C ASN A 50 5.14 7.23 7.65
N ARG A 51 5.43 8.51 7.46
CA ARG A 51 4.55 9.60 7.87
C ARG A 51 3.20 9.54 7.12
N VAL A 52 3.25 9.38 5.79
CA VAL A 52 2.04 9.31 4.95
C VAL A 52 1.19 8.09 5.34
N THR A 53 1.83 6.92 5.50
CA THR A 53 1.11 5.71 5.91
C THR A 53 0.42 5.90 7.26
N ASN A 54 1.15 6.42 8.25
CA ASN A 54 0.60 6.63 9.59
C ASN A 54 -0.57 7.62 9.57
N PHE A 55 -0.43 8.70 8.82
CA PHE A 55 -1.48 9.70 8.65
C PHE A 55 -2.75 9.08 8.05
N LEU A 56 -2.59 8.36 6.93
CA LEU A 56 -3.72 7.75 6.23
C LEU A 56 -4.36 6.62 7.06
N MET A 57 -3.56 5.79 7.74
CA MET A 57 -4.12 4.74 8.60
C MET A 57 -4.94 5.32 9.76
N LYS A 58 -4.45 6.39 10.40
CA LYS A 58 -5.23 7.09 11.45
C LYS A 58 -6.55 7.64 10.90
N MET A 59 -6.52 8.21 9.69
CA MET A 59 -7.73 8.72 9.04
C MET A 59 -8.70 7.58 8.74
N LEU A 60 -8.22 6.45 8.26
CA LEU A 60 -9.04 5.27 7.97
C LEU A 60 -9.64 4.69 9.25
N GLU A 61 -8.88 4.61 10.34
CA GLU A 61 -9.40 4.11 11.63
C GLU A 61 -10.54 5.00 12.16
N LYS A 62 -10.42 6.31 12.04
CA LYS A 62 -11.49 7.25 12.40
C LYS A 62 -12.77 7.02 11.58
N ASN A 63 -12.63 6.40 10.41
CA ASN A 63 -13.74 6.10 9.51
C ASN A 63 -14.15 4.62 9.53
N GLY A 64 -13.74 3.88 10.57
CA GLY A 64 -14.20 2.51 10.81
C GLY A 64 -13.45 1.41 10.07
N ILE A 65 -12.32 1.72 9.45
CA ILE A 65 -11.46 0.69 8.83
C ILE A 65 -10.38 0.29 9.85
N PRO A 66 -10.41 -0.91 10.39
CA PRO A 66 -9.38 -1.33 11.33
C PRO A 66 -8.03 -1.50 10.61
N THR A 67 -6.96 -1.00 11.24
CA THR A 67 -5.61 -1.13 10.68
C THR A 67 -4.67 -1.80 11.68
N HIS A 68 -3.48 -2.14 11.20
CA HIS A 68 -2.44 -2.68 12.06
C HIS A 68 -1.67 -1.57 12.82
N TYR A 69 -1.91 -0.31 12.53
CA TYR A 69 -1.21 0.82 13.13
C TYR A 69 -1.43 0.83 14.66
N ILE A 70 -0.37 1.11 15.40
CA ILE A 70 -0.45 1.36 16.86
C ILE A 70 0.13 2.73 17.17
N GLU A 71 1.41 2.95 16.83
CA GLU A 71 2.11 4.18 17.25
C GLU A 71 3.30 4.45 16.36
N GLU A 72 3.52 5.70 16.00
CA GLU A 72 4.74 6.16 15.33
C GLU A 72 5.85 6.29 16.36
N ILE A 73 6.92 5.51 16.22
CA ILE A 73 8.03 5.47 17.18
C ILE A 73 9.11 6.49 16.81
N SER A 74 9.37 6.62 15.53
CA SER A 74 10.36 7.55 14.99
C SER A 74 9.97 7.96 13.57
N ASP A 75 10.74 8.81 12.95
CA ASP A 75 10.51 9.23 11.57
C ASP A 75 10.44 8.04 10.60
N ARG A 76 11.05 6.92 10.95
CA ARG A 76 11.16 5.74 10.06
C ARG A 76 10.54 4.47 10.63
N GLU A 77 10.04 4.54 11.85
CA GLU A 77 9.59 3.34 12.56
C GLU A 77 8.17 3.51 13.10
N THR A 78 7.36 2.53 12.85
CA THR A 78 5.99 2.46 13.37
C THR A 78 5.78 1.13 14.08
N LEU A 79 5.24 1.20 15.27
CA LEU A 79 4.75 0.03 16.01
C LEU A 79 3.42 -0.39 15.41
N VAL A 80 3.31 -1.65 15.07
CA VAL A 80 2.10 -2.19 14.45
C VAL A 80 1.64 -3.47 15.17
N LYS A 81 0.37 -3.81 15.02
CA LYS A 81 -0.17 -5.09 15.45
C LYS A 81 0.54 -6.19 14.62
N LYS A 82 0.93 -7.27 15.30
CA LYS A 82 1.43 -8.45 14.59
C LYS A 82 0.25 -9.16 13.95
N VAL A 83 0.36 -9.43 12.66
CA VAL A 83 -0.71 -10.07 11.90
C VAL A 83 -0.17 -11.24 11.08
N HIS A 84 -1.03 -12.17 10.76
CA HIS A 84 -0.81 -13.18 9.73
C HIS A 84 -1.28 -12.57 8.41
N ILE A 85 -0.33 -12.24 7.55
CA ILE A 85 -0.66 -11.59 6.27
C ILE A 85 -1.47 -12.56 5.41
N VAL A 86 -2.58 -12.08 4.89
CA VAL A 86 -3.34 -12.76 3.85
C VAL A 86 -2.46 -12.76 2.59
N PRO A 87 -2.23 -13.91 1.94
CA PRO A 87 -1.27 -13.98 0.83
C PRO A 87 -1.85 -13.41 -0.47
N LEU A 88 -2.43 -12.22 -0.38
CA LEU A 88 -3.04 -11.51 -1.51
C LEU A 88 -2.59 -10.06 -1.52
N GLU A 89 -2.22 -9.58 -2.69
CA GLU A 89 -2.20 -8.16 -3.00
C GLU A 89 -3.59 -7.80 -3.54
N VAL A 90 -4.21 -6.79 -2.96
CA VAL A 90 -5.56 -6.32 -3.32
C VAL A 90 -5.39 -4.97 -4.02
N ILE A 91 -5.77 -4.91 -5.29
CA ILE A 91 -5.50 -3.72 -6.11
C ILE A 91 -6.83 -3.08 -6.51
N VAL A 92 -6.96 -1.80 -6.21
CA VAL A 92 -8.15 -1.01 -6.55
C VAL A 92 -7.76 -0.01 -7.63
N ARG A 93 -8.54 0.06 -8.72
CA ARG A 93 -8.21 0.94 -9.85
C ARG A 93 -9.40 1.79 -10.26
N ASN A 94 -9.18 3.08 -10.34
CA ASN A 94 -10.17 4.08 -10.78
C ASN A 94 -9.89 4.54 -12.20
N ILE A 95 -8.60 4.54 -12.60
CA ILE A 95 -8.13 5.04 -13.90
C ILE A 95 -7.13 4.02 -14.44
N ALA A 96 -7.15 3.77 -15.72
CA ALA A 96 -6.24 2.83 -16.35
C ALA A 96 -4.80 3.36 -16.32
N ALA A 97 -3.91 2.56 -15.72
CA ALA A 97 -2.48 2.86 -15.65
C ALA A 97 -1.69 1.56 -15.45
N GLY A 98 -0.40 1.63 -15.67
CA GLY A 98 0.51 0.54 -15.39
C GLY A 98 0.12 -0.78 -16.05
N SER A 99 0.02 -1.86 -15.24
CA SER A 99 -0.27 -3.20 -15.77
C SER A 99 -1.67 -3.32 -16.37
N LEU A 100 -2.66 -2.58 -15.86
CA LEU A 100 -4.02 -2.61 -16.41
C LEU A 100 -4.05 -2.07 -17.85
N SER A 101 -3.41 -0.90 -18.07
CA SER A 101 -3.31 -0.30 -19.40
C SER A 101 -2.66 -1.28 -20.40
N LYS A 102 -1.55 -1.86 -19.99
CA LYS A 102 -0.81 -2.82 -20.85
C LYS A 102 -1.65 -4.07 -21.16
N ARG A 103 -2.27 -4.64 -20.11
CA ARG A 103 -2.98 -5.92 -20.21
C ARG A 103 -4.26 -5.81 -21.06
N LEU A 104 -4.96 -4.67 -20.97
CA LEU A 104 -6.23 -4.48 -21.69
C LEU A 104 -6.10 -3.57 -22.91
N GLY A 105 -4.88 -3.10 -23.24
CA GLY A 105 -4.67 -2.23 -24.39
C GLY A 105 -5.33 -0.86 -24.24
N LEU A 106 -5.54 -0.38 -23.01
CA LEU A 106 -6.19 0.91 -22.76
C LEU A 106 -5.15 2.03 -22.71
N PRO A 107 -5.45 3.20 -23.30
CA PRO A 107 -4.58 4.36 -23.11
C PRO A 107 -4.47 4.70 -21.62
N GLU A 108 -3.24 5.01 -21.19
CA GLU A 108 -3.02 5.44 -19.79
C GLU A 108 -3.84 6.72 -19.53
N GLY A 109 -4.50 6.80 -18.39
CA GLY A 109 -5.36 7.92 -18.04
C GLY A 109 -6.83 7.72 -18.42
N THR A 110 -7.18 6.61 -19.06
CA THR A 110 -8.58 6.31 -19.37
C THR A 110 -9.37 6.10 -18.07
N LYS A 111 -10.39 6.92 -17.85
CA LYS A 111 -11.28 6.78 -16.69
C LYS A 111 -12.12 5.53 -16.84
N LEU A 112 -12.14 4.70 -15.82
CA LEU A 112 -12.93 3.47 -15.82
C LEU A 112 -14.40 3.81 -15.49
N LYS A 113 -15.33 3.09 -16.11
CA LYS A 113 -16.77 3.31 -15.86
C LYS A 113 -17.16 2.95 -14.44
N GLN A 114 -16.40 2.07 -13.82
CA GLN A 114 -16.56 1.68 -12.41
C GLN A 114 -15.20 1.30 -11.85
N THR A 115 -15.04 1.38 -10.56
CA THR A 115 -13.83 0.94 -9.86
C THR A 115 -13.60 -0.56 -10.11
N VAL A 116 -12.37 -0.91 -10.46
CA VAL A 116 -11.97 -2.31 -10.66
C VAL A 116 -11.25 -2.79 -9.41
N LEU A 117 -11.62 -3.97 -8.93
CA LEU A 117 -10.97 -4.66 -7.81
C LEU A 117 -10.28 -5.91 -8.37
N GLU A 118 -8.99 -6.04 -8.12
CA GLU A 118 -8.17 -7.16 -8.60
C GLU A 118 -7.41 -7.78 -7.44
N TYR A 119 -7.05 -9.05 -7.60
CA TYR A 119 -6.23 -9.78 -6.63
C TYR A 119 -5.01 -10.35 -7.34
N CYS A 120 -3.85 -10.31 -6.64
CA CYS A 120 -2.67 -11.07 -7.05
C CYS A 120 -2.26 -11.96 -5.88
N TYR A 121 -1.81 -13.16 -6.19
CA TYR A 121 -1.20 -14.04 -5.19
C TYR A 121 0.18 -13.48 -4.83
N LYS A 122 0.39 -13.24 -3.55
CA LYS A 122 1.61 -12.59 -3.05
C LYS A 122 2.75 -13.60 -2.99
N ASP A 123 3.47 -13.69 -4.09
CA ASP A 123 4.61 -14.62 -4.22
C ASP A 123 5.65 -14.01 -5.18
N ASP A 124 6.72 -13.46 -4.61
CA ASP A 124 7.80 -12.80 -5.36
C ASP A 124 8.44 -13.73 -6.40
N GLU A 125 8.53 -15.05 -6.11
CA GLU A 125 9.15 -16.00 -7.04
C GLU A 125 8.28 -16.24 -8.27
N LEU A 126 6.97 -16.18 -8.11
CA LEU A 126 6.01 -16.31 -9.20
C LEU A 126 5.69 -14.97 -9.88
N GLY A 127 6.19 -13.85 -9.35
CA GLY A 127 5.94 -12.51 -9.89
C GLY A 127 4.56 -11.97 -9.58
N ASP A 128 4.00 -12.35 -8.45
CA ASP A 128 2.69 -11.89 -7.95
C ASP A 128 1.58 -12.08 -8.99
N PRO A 129 1.31 -13.33 -9.43
CA PRO A 129 0.37 -13.57 -10.52
C PRO A 129 -1.06 -13.16 -10.16
N MET A 130 -1.78 -12.62 -11.16
CA MET A 130 -3.19 -12.30 -10.99
C MET A 130 -4.02 -13.55 -10.75
N VAL A 131 -4.94 -13.44 -9.78
CA VAL A 131 -5.86 -14.53 -9.43
C VAL A 131 -7.27 -13.95 -9.30
N ASN A 132 -8.27 -14.81 -9.36
CA ASN A 132 -9.65 -14.44 -9.09
C ASN A 132 -10.15 -15.20 -7.85
N GLU A 133 -11.37 -14.90 -7.43
CA GLU A 133 -11.93 -15.50 -6.21
C GLU A 133 -12.02 -17.03 -6.29
N TYR A 134 -12.22 -17.60 -7.48
CA TYR A 134 -12.26 -19.07 -7.63
C TYR A 134 -10.89 -19.69 -7.34
N HIS A 135 -9.81 -19.06 -7.79
CA HIS A 135 -8.46 -19.50 -7.44
C HIS A 135 -8.24 -19.41 -5.92
N ILE A 136 -8.62 -18.27 -5.33
CA ILE A 136 -8.44 -18.02 -3.89
C ILE A 136 -9.17 -19.07 -3.05
N MET A 137 -10.42 -19.37 -3.43
CA MET A 137 -11.24 -20.38 -2.75
C MET A 137 -10.68 -21.79 -2.94
N ALA A 138 -10.30 -22.13 -4.18
CA ALA A 138 -9.77 -23.47 -4.50
C ALA A 138 -8.48 -23.76 -3.74
N MET A 139 -7.65 -22.74 -3.55
CA MET A 139 -6.37 -22.87 -2.82
C MET A 139 -6.55 -22.73 -1.29
N GLY A 140 -7.71 -22.32 -0.83
CA GLY A 140 -7.98 -22.19 0.61
C GLY A 140 -7.18 -21.09 1.29
N TRP A 141 -6.75 -20.05 0.56
CA TRP A 141 -5.92 -18.99 1.12
C TRP A 141 -6.66 -18.17 2.18
N VAL A 142 -7.96 -17.93 1.96
CA VAL A 142 -8.86 -17.31 2.96
C VAL A 142 -10.27 -17.89 2.79
N SER A 143 -11.13 -17.74 3.80
CA SER A 143 -12.53 -18.11 3.67
C SER A 143 -13.31 -17.05 2.85
N LYS A 144 -14.43 -17.46 2.29
CA LYS A 144 -15.28 -16.53 1.50
C LYS A 144 -15.70 -15.29 2.32
N PRO A 145 -16.17 -15.43 3.59
CA PRO A 145 -16.51 -14.24 4.37
C PRO A 145 -15.33 -13.27 4.57
N VAL A 146 -14.12 -13.79 4.74
CA VAL A 146 -12.92 -12.94 4.86
C VAL A 146 -12.64 -12.23 3.53
N LEU A 147 -12.76 -12.95 2.41
CA LEU A 147 -12.55 -12.34 1.09
C LEU A 147 -13.57 -11.23 0.81
N ASP A 148 -14.84 -11.47 1.17
CA ASP A 148 -15.89 -10.46 1.00
C ASP A 148 -15.63 -9.22 1.86
N GLN A 149 -15.14 -9.43 3.09
CA GLN A 149 -14.79 -8.33 3.97
C GLN A 149 -13.58 -7.54 3.43
N ILE A 150 -12.58 -8.23 2.86
CA ILE A 150 -11.45 -7.59 2.18
C ILE A 150 -11.96 -6.69 1.05
N ALA A 151 -12.85 -7.22 0.20
CA ALA A 151 -13.43 -6.46 -0.91
C ALA A 151 -14.18 -5.22 -0.40
N ALA A 152 -15.01 -5.40 0.62
CA ALA A 152 -15.77 -4.29 1.22
C ALA A 152 -14.84 -3.21 1.79
N TYR A 153 -13.80 -3.61 2.52
CA TYR A 153 -12.82 -2.67 3.06
C TYR A 153 -12.06 -1.97 1.94
N ALA A 154 -11.60 -2.69 0.92
CA ALA A 154 -10.83 -2.10 -0.19
C ALA A 154 -11.65 -1.03 -0.93
N LEU A 155 -12.91 -1.30 -1.20
CA LEU A 155 -13.80 -0.33 -1.87
C LEU A 155 -14.11 0.85 -0.95
N ARG A 156 -14.35 0.61 0.33
CA ARG A 156 -14.58 1.70 1.29
C ARG A 156 -13.32 2.57 1.47
N ILE A 157 -12.14 1.96 1.52
CA ILE A 157 -10.86 2.69 1.54
C ILE A 157 -10.75 3.57 0.30
N ASN A 158 -11.11 3.03 -0.87
CA ASN A 158 -11.09 3.80 -2.11
C ASN A 158 -11.97 5.06 -2.02
N GLU A 159 -13.18 4.92 -1.51
CA GLU A 159 -14.10 6.07 -1.34
C GLU A 159 -13.46 7.14 -0.45
N LEU A 160 -12.95 6.72 0.72
CA LEU A 160 -12.38 7.64 1.71
C LEU A 160 -11.13 8.33 1.17
N LEU A 161 -10.22 7.57 0.56
CA LEU A 161 -8.98 8.13 0.00
C LEU A 161 -9.28 9.06 -1.17
N THR A 162 -10.16 8.69 -2.09
CA THR A 162 -10.51 9.51 -3.25
C THR A 162 -11.13 10.84 -2.80
N ALA A 163 -12.03 10.79 -1.82
CA ALA A 163 -12.65 12.00 -1.28
C ALA A 163 -11.60 12.95 -0.68
N TYR A 164 -10.75 12.41 0.19
CA TYR A 164 -9.72 13.20 0.87
C TYR A 164 -8.67 13.77 -0.13
N LEU A 165 -8.18 12.91 -1.02
CA LEU A 165 -7.13 13.29 -1.99
C LEU A 165 -7.61 14.39 -2.94
N LYS A 166 -8.88 14.36 -3.31
CA LYS A 166 -9.48 15.40 -4.16
C LYS A 166 -9.40 16.78 -3.49
N GLU A 167 -9.57 16.86 -2.18
CA GLU A 167 -9.49 18.13 -1.43
C GLU A 167 -8.09 18.76 -1.50
N VAL A 168 -7.06 17.91 -1.72
CA VAL A 168 -5.67 18.37 -1.81
C VAL A 168 -5.12 18.31 -3.24
N ASN A 169 -6.01 18.31 -4.22
CA ASN A 169 -5.69 18.34 -5.66
C ASN A 169 -4.85 17.16 -6.13
N ILE A 170 -5.16 15.97 -5.59
CA ILE A 170 -4.55 14.70 -5.99
C ILE A 170 -5.63 13.76 -6.53
N GLU A 171 -5.40 13.18 -7.69
CA GLU A 171 -6.25 12.13 -8.25
C GLU A 171 -5.65 10.77 -7.91
N LEU A 172 -6.47 9.91 -7.28
CA LEU A 172 -6.07 8.54 -6.95
C LEU A 172 -6.36 7.64 -8.15
N ILE A 173 -5.30 7.23 -8.80
CA ILE A 173 -5.37 6.42 -10.04
C ILE A 173 -5.65 4.97 -9.71
N ASP A 174 -4.77 4.37 -8.93
CA ASP A 174 -4.89 3.02 -8.40
C ASP A 174 -4.01 2.87 -7.16
N PHE A 175 -4.24 1.80 -6.42
CA PHE A 175 -3.41 1.52 -5.25
C PHE A 175 -3.49 0.04 -4.90
N LYS A 176 -2.45 -0.41 -4.19
CA LYS A 176 -2.32 -1.78 -3.68
C LYS A 176 -2.49 -1.77 -2.17
N LEU A 177 -3.27 -2.71 -1.66
CA LEU A 177 -3.45 -2.94 -0.22
C LEU A 177 -3.03 -4.36 0.12
N GLU A 178 -2.60 -4.54 1.36
CA GLU A 178 -2.40 -5.86 1.96
C GLU A 178 -3.21 -5.93 3.24
N PHE A 179 -3.74 -7.10 3.53
CA PHE A 179 -4.54 -7.31 4.74
C PHE A 179 -3.90 -8.40 5.59
N GLY A 180 -4.19 -8.35 6.87
CA GLY A 180 -3.72 -9.38 7.80
C GLY A 180 -4.78 -9.70 8.83
N ILE A 181 -4.62 -10.86 9.44
CA ILE A 181 -5.50 -11.32 10.52
C ILE A 181 -4.68 -11.31 11.81
N THR A 182 -5.19 -10.61 12.81
CA THR A 182 -4.57 -10.54 14.15
C THR A 182 -4.75 -11.86 14.88
N ASN A 183 -4.01 -12.05 15.98
CA ASN A 183 -4.10 -13.29 16.77
C ASN A 183 -5.50 -13.54 17.35
N ASP A 184 -6.28 -12.48 17.55
CA ASP A 184 -7.67 -12.57 18.02
C ASP A 184 -8.70 -12.67 16.89
N GLY A 185 -8.23 -12.84 15.64
CA GLY A 185 -9.09 -13.12 14.49
C GLY A 185 -9.64 -11.89 13.76
N GLN A 186 -9.22 -10.68 14.12
CA GLN A 186 -9.70 -9.48 13.45
C GLN A 186 -8.98 -9.28 12.12
N LEU A 187 -9.72 -9.05 11.03
CA LEU A 187 -9.17 -8.62 9.76
C LEU A 187 -8.80 -7.13 9.84
N VAL A 188 -7.57 -6.78 9.50
CA VAL A 188 -7.08 -5.39 9.53
C VAL A 188 -6.32 -5.07 8.25
N LEU A 189 -6.35 -3.80 7.86
CA LEU A 189 -5.47 -3.28 6.82
C LEU A 189 -4.02 -3.30 7.36
N ALA A 190 -3.10 -3.78 6.55
CA ALA A 190 -1.69 -3.92 6.92
C ALA A 190 -0.79 -3.26 5.87
N ASP A 191 0.50 -3.49 5.96
CA ASP A 191 1.54 -2.96 5.06
C ASP A 191 1.53 -1.42 5.06
N GLU A 192 1.44 -0.77 3.91
CA GLU A 192 1.53 0.68 3.78
C GLU A 192 0.52 1.23 2.76
N ILE A 193 0.16 2.50 2.94
CA ILE A 193 -0.49 3.32 1.92
C ILE A 193 0.43 4.53 1.71
N SER A 194 1.11 4.56 0.58
CA SER A 194 2.20 5.51 0.36
C SER A 194 2.41 5.73 -1.14
N PRO A 195 3.27 6.67 -1.54
CA PRO A 195 3.66 6.80 -2.95
C PRO A 195 4.29 5.54 -3.57
N ASP A 196 4.70 4.57 -2.74
CA ASP A 196 5.21 3.28 -3.25
C ASP A 196 4.09 2.34 -3.70
N THR A 197 2.93 2.40 -3.02
CA THR A 197 1.81 1.48 -3.26
C THR A 197 0.63 2.14 -3.98
N CYS A 198 0.64 3.48 -4.11
CA CYS A 198 -0.42 4.25 -4.76
C CYS A 198 0.13 4.98 -5.99
N ARG A 199 -0.73 5.19 -6.99
CA ARG A 199 -0.47 6.15 -8.05
C ARG A 199 -1.27 7.43 -7.77
N PHE A 200 -0.54 8.49 -7.54
CA PHE A 200 -1.06 9.83 -7.24
C PHE A 200 -0.70 10.78 -8.38
N TRP A 201 -1.72 11.34 -9.02
CA TRP A 201 -1.49 12.34 -10.07
C TRP A 201 -2.03 13.69 -9.63
N ASP A 202 -1.32 14.75 -9.96
CA ASP A 202 -1.80 16.12 -9.77
C ASP A 202 -3.03 16.35 -10.65
N THR A 203 -4.14 16.81 -10.08
CA THR A 203 -5.40 16.98 -10.82
C THR A 203 -5.34 18.06 -11.87
N ARG A 204 -4.42 19.03 -11.74
CA ARG A 204 -4.30 20.18 -12.63
C ARG A 204 -3.32 19.94 -13.77
N THR A 205 -2.19 19.29 -13.46
CA THR A 205 -1.10 19.12 -14.43
C THR A 205 -1.01 17.69 -14.98
N GLY A 206 -1.59 16.71 -14.30
CA GLY A 206 -1.43 15.29 -14.62
C GLY A 206 -0.06 14.75 -14.22
N GLU A 207 0.73 15.52 -13.50
CA GLU A 207 2.06 15.11 -13.07
C GLU A 207 1.98 13.95 -12.08
N LYS A 208 2.87 12.98 -12.26
CA LYS A 208 2.95 11.81 -11.38
C LYS A 208 3.69 12.19 -10.11
N LEU A 209 3.06 11.94 -8.96
CA LEU A 209 3.59 12.29 -7.63
C LEU A 209 3.88 11.01 -6.81
N ASP A 210 4.35 9.97 -7.48
CA ASP A 210 4.50 8.64 -6.91
C ASP A 210 5.71 7.90 -7.49
N LYS A 211 5.85 6.64 -7.12
CA LYS A 211 6.98 5.77 -7.51
C LYS A 211 7.10 5.55 -9.03
N ASP A 212 6.07 5.87 -9.82
CA ASP A 212 6.20 5.76 -11.28
C ASP A 212 7.29 6.69 -11.83
N ARG A 213 7.60 7.79 -11.13
CA ARG A 213 8.77 8.62 -11.51
C ARG A 213 10.07 7.81 -11.48
N PHE A 214 10.25 7.00 -10.42
CA PHE A 214 11.42 6.10 -10.33
C PHE A 214 11.32 4.95 -11.34
N ARG A 215 10.14 4.32 -11.46
CA ARG A 215 9.94 3.19 -12.39
C ARG A 215 10.27 3.57 -13.83
N ARG A 216 9.95 4.80 -14.24
CA ARG A 216 9.96 5.27 -15.63
C ARG A 216 11.05 6.30 -15.92
N ASP A 217 11.95 6.55 -14.98
CA ASP A 217 13.06 7.52 -15.10
C ASP A 217 12.58 8.93 -15.48
N LEU A 218 11.51 9.39 -14.83
CA LEU A 218 10.94 10.72 -15.12
C LEU A 218 11.66 11.88 -14.40
N GLY A 219 12.62 11.57 -13.52
CA GLY A 219 13.34 12.56 -12.73
C GLY A 219 12.52 13.13 -11.58
N ASN A 220 13.15 13.96 -10.75
CA ASN A 220 12.53 14.68 -9.63
C ASN A 220 11.71 13.77 -8.71
N VAL A 221 12.24 12.57 -8.42
CA VAL A 221 11.52 11.56 -7.62
C VAL A 221 11.33 12.05 -6.19
N GLU A 222 12.41 12.55 -5.59
CA GLU A 222 12.40 13.05 -4.20
C GLU A 222 11.40 14.20 -4.04
N ASP A 223 11.41 15.15 -4.99
CA ASP A 223 10.49 16.30 -4.96
C ASP A 223 9.03 15.86 -5.00
N ALA A 224 8.71 14.82 -5.78
CA ALA A 224 7.35 14.30 -5.86
C ALA A 224 6.90 13.71 -4.52
N TYR A 225 7.79 12.98 -3.82
CA TYR A 225 7.49 12.43 -2.49
C TYR A 225 7.30 13.54 -1.46
N ILE A 226 8.13 14.58 -1.50
CA ILE A 226 8.01 15.75 -0.62
C ILE A 226 6.67 16.45 -0.88
N GLU A 227 6.32 16.65 -2.15
CA GLU A 227 5.07 17.30 -2.54
C GLU A 227 3.84 16.53 -2.04
N ILE A 228 3.86 15.19 -2.15
CA ILE A 228 2.78 14.36 -1.61
C ILE A 228 2.65 14.56 -0.10
N ARG A 229 3.75 14.48 0.65
CA ARG A 229 3.70 14.69 2.10
C ARG A 229 3.12 16.07 2.43
N LYS A 230 3.62 17.10 1.75
CA LYS A 230 3.17 18.48 1.96
C LYS A 230 1.67 18.63 1.73
N ARG A 231 1.16 18.09 0.62
CA ARG A 231 -0.27 18.19 0.31
C ARG A 231 -1.14 17.40 1.28
N LEU A 232 -0.72 16.18 1.61
CA LEU A 232 -1.52 15.32 2.50
C LEU A 232 -1.55 15.83 3.94
N MET A 233 -0.46 16.40 4.42
CA MET A 233 -0.29 16.70 5.84
C MET A 233 -0.22 18.19 6.14
N GLY A 234 -0.09 19.05 5.13
CA GLY A 234 0.05 20.50 5.31
C GLY A 234 1.41 20.93 5.86
N GLU A 235 2.46 20.10 5.67
CA GLU A 235 3.81 20.33 6.23
C GLU A 235 4.85 20.64 5.16
#